data_fa3cdcb620ccc5b3798ffe112b1d4052
#
_entry.id   fa3cdcb620ccc5b3798ffe112b1d4052
#
_cell.length_a   1.000
_cell.length_b   1.000
_cell.length_c   1.000
_cell.angle_alpha   90.00
_cell.angle_beta   90.00
_cell.angle_gamma   90.00
#
_symmetry.space_group_name_H-M   'P 1'
#
loop_
_entity.id
_entity.type
_entity.pdbx_description
1 polymer ?
#
loop_
_entity_poly.entity_id
_entity_poly.type
_entity_poly.pdbx_seq_one_letter_code
_entity_poly.pdbx_strand_id
1 'polypeptide(L)'
;PEERQEAPEDAELKSMVLALRDIYEAQMEAYALQSALIEVFRVISRANKYIDETTPWILAKDENNRARLATVMYNLLETIRVSVSLLRPFIPESCEKIFRQIGAAPEDTTWDKANVFGALPAGVTVHRGETLFPRIDMAKELEELEKLTAARKEPVKEEAGEEPREEGAGLIDITEFGKVELRVGLVT
;
A
#
# COMPACT_ATOMS: atom_id res chain seq x y z
N PRO A 1 -17.39 16.08 11.82
CA PRO A 1 -17.86 17.35 12.37
C PRO A 1 -19.39 17.43 12.24
N GLU A 2 -20.06 17.99 13.25
CA GLU A 2 -21.52 18.15 13.25
C GLU A 2 -21.99 19.10 12.15
N GLU A 3 -21.13 20.00 11.71
CA GLU A 3 -21.36 20.90 10.58
C GLU A 3 -20.28 20.71 9.53
N ARG A 4 -20.65 20.14 8.38
CA ARG A 4 -19.78 20.06 7.21
C ARG A 4 -20.01 21.26 6.31
N GLN A 5 -18.92 21.97 6.01
CA GLN A 5 -18.96 23.06 5.05
C GLN A 5 -18.34 22.56 3.73
N GLU A 6 -19.20 22.10 2.83
CA GLU A 6 -18.78 21.56 1.53
C GLU A 6 -18.53 22.67 0.50
N ALA A 7 -17.64 22.39 -0.45
CA ALA A 7 -17.29 23.25 -1.56
C ALA A 7 -17.14 22.43 -2.85
N PRO A 8 -17.16 23.03 -4.04
CA PRO A 8 -17.14 22.29 -5.31
C PRO A 8 -15.95 21.36 -5.48
N GLU A 9 -14.76 21.73 -5.01
CA GLU A 9 -13.55 20.92 -5.07
C GLU A 9 -13.63 19.62 -4.26
N ASP A 10 -14.50 19.57 -3.24
CA ASP A 10 -14.74 18.37 -2.44
C ASP A 10 -15.42 17.27 -3.26
N ALA A 11 -16.37 17.66 -4.12
CA ALA A 11 -17.16 16.75 -4.93
C ALA A 11 -16.30 15.98 -5.93
N GLU A 12 -15.33 16.64 -6.58
CA GLU A 12 -14.41 16.01 -7.50
C GLU A 12 -13.56 14.95 -6.80
N LEU A 13 -12.91 15.31 -5.66
CA LEU A 13 -12.09 14.38 -4.91
C LEU A 13 -12.90 13.17 -4.44
N LYS A 14 -14.08 13.40 -3.85
CA LYS A 14 -14.98 12.35 -3.38
C LYS A 14 -15.41 11.41 -4.50
N SER A 15 -15.75 11.96 -5.67
CA SER A 15 -16.14 11.15 -6.85
C SER A 15 -15.02 10.23 -7.30
N MET A 16 -13.79 10.74 -7.38
CA MET A 16 -12.63 9.94 -7.75
C MET A 16 -12.34 8.83 -6.74
N VAL A 17 -12.44 9.14 -5.44
CA VAL A 17 -12.21 8.14 -4.37
C VAL A 17 -13.27 7.04 -4.40
N LEU A 18 -14.54 7.39 -4.61
CA LEU A 18 -15.63 6.42 -4.69
C LEU A 18 -15.54 5.48 -5.89
N ALA A 19 -15.05 5.98 -7.04
CA ALA A 19 -14.88 5.18 -8.24
C ALA A 19 -13.61 4.32 -8.20
N LEU A 20 -12.67 4.63 -7.33
CA LEU A 20 -11.32 4.06 -7.37
C LEU A 20 -11.31 2.55 -7.20
N ARG A 21 -12.07 2.01 -6.24
CA ARG A 21 -12.10 0.57 -5.97
C ARG A 21 -12.52 -0.23 -7.20
N ASP A 22 -13.60 0.15 -7.84
CA ASP A 22 -14.15 -0.61 -8.98
C ASP A 22 -13.20 -0.57 -10.18
N ILE A 23 -12.56 0.59 -10.42
CA ILE A 23 -11.53 0.73 -11.46
C ILE A 23 -10.32 -0.14 -11.13
N TYR A 24 -9.86 -0.11 -9.88
CA TYR A 24 -8.74 -0.91 -9.40
C TYR A 24 -9.02 -2.41 -9.54
N GLU A 25 -10.20 -2.87 -9.10
CA GLU A 25 -10.63 -4.26 -9.18
C GLU A 25 -10.62 -4.77 -10.63
N ALA A 26 -11.20 -4.02 -11.55
CA ALA A 26 -11.21 -4.36 -12.98
C ALA A 26 -9.78 -4.48 -13.57
N GLN A 27 -8.85 -3.62 -13.17
CA GLN A 27 -7.45 -3.71 -13.60
C GLN A 27 -6.73 -4.92 -12.98
N MET A 28 -6.99 -5.22 -11.71
CA MET A 28 -6.41 -6.38 -11.03
C MET A 28 -6.91 -7.69 -11.63
N GLU A 29 -8.20 -7.82 -11.94
CA GLU A 29 -8.78 -8.99 -12.64
C GLU A 29 -8.20 -9.19 -14.03
N ALA A 30 -7.87 -8.09 -14.72
CA ALA A 30 -7.18 -8.12 -16.01
C ALA A 30 -5.67 -8.38 -15.91
N TYR A 31 -5.12 -8.64 -14.71
CA TYR A 31 -3.68 -8.77 -14.43
C TYR A 31 -2.86 -7.53 -14.79
N ALA A 32 -3.50 -6.37 -14.92
CA ALA A 32 -2.89 -5.08 -15.25
C ALA A 32 -2.44 -4.32 -13.98
N LEU A 33 -1.57 -4.94 -13.17
CA LEU A 33 -1.14 -4.44 -11.84
C LEU A 33 -0.60 -3.01 -11.90
N GLN A 34 0.18 -2.70 -12.93
CA GLN A 34 0.70 -1.34 -13.13
C GLN A 34 -0.43 -0.32 -13.34
N SER A 35 -1.44 -0.66 -14.14
CA SER A 35 -2.59 0.21 -14.38
C SER A 35 -3.40 0.43 -13.11
N ALA A 36 -3.60 -0.63 -12.30
CA ALA A 36 -4.25 -0.51 -11.00
C ALA A 36 -3.53 0.48 -10.07
N LEU A 37 -2.20 0.40 -10.00
CA LEU A 37 -1.40 1.34 -9.20
C LEU A 37 -1.46 2.76 -9.74
N ILE A 38 -1.43 2.96 -11.07
CA ILE A 38 -1.56 4.28 -11.69
C ILE A 38 -2.85 4.96 -11.23
N GLU A 39 -3.97 4.25 -11.18
CA GLU A 39 -5.24 4.81 -10.73
C GLU A 39 -5.21 5.24 -9.25
N VAL A 40 -4.59 4.44 -8.37
CA VAL A 40 -4.40 4.84 -6.97
C VAL A 40 -3.56 6.10 -6.86
N PHE A 41 -2.43 6.17 -7.58
CA PHE A 41 -1.57 7.36 -7.57
C PHE A 41 -2.21 8.57 -8.23
N ARG A 42 -3.15 8.40 -9.16
CA ARG A 42 -3.94 9.48 -9.72
C ARG A 42 -4.82 10.13 -8.65
N VAL A 43 -5.46 9.35 -7.80
CA VAL A 43 -6.25 9.86 -6.67
C VAL A 43 -5.36 10.55 -5.64
N ILE A 44 -4.20 10.00 -5.33
CA ILE A 44 -3.23 10.64 -4.42
C ILE A 44 -2.75 11.99 -5.00
N SER A 45 -2.48 12.05 -6.31
CA SER A 45 -2.11 13.31 -6.98
C SER A 45 -3.24 14.34 -6.94
N ARG A 46 -4.50 13.90 -7.09
CA ARG A 46 -5.68 14.78 -6.91
C ARG A 46 -5.79 15.30 -5.48
N ALA A 47 -5.50 14.44 -4.49
CA ALA A 47 -5.49 14.87 -3.08
C ALA A 47 -4.41 15.93 -2.82
N ASN A 48 -3.23 15.80 -3.40
CA ASN A 48 -2.18 16.83 -3.29
C ASN A 48 -2.65 18.16 -3.90
N LYS A 49 -3.26 18.14 -5.09
CA LYS A 49 -3.85 19.32 -5.70
C LYS A 49 -4.96 19.93 -4.83
N TYR A 50 -5.79 19.08 -4.21
CA TYR A 50 -6.84 19.52 -3.29
C TYR A 50 -6.28 20.24 -2.05
N ILE A 51 -5.11 19.79 -1.54
CA ILE A 51 -4.40 20.51 -0.46
C ILE A 51 -3.99 21.90 -0.91
N ASP A 52 -3.44 22.04 -2.13
CA ASP A 52 -3.05 23.33 -2.68
C ASP A 52 -4.23 24.27 -2.92
N GLU A 53 -5.36 23.74 -3.39
CA GLU A 53 -6.59 24.49 -3.63
C GLU A 53 -7.25 24.96 -2.33
N THR A 54 -7.29 24.10 -1.31
CA THR A 54 -7.98 24.39 -0.03
C THR A 54 -7.11 25.08 1.00
N THR A 55 -5.79 25.06 0.82
CA THR A 55 -4.81 25.74 1.69
C THR A 55 -5.10 25.57 3.19
N PRO A 56 -5.13 24.36 3.74
CA PRO A 56 -5.58 24.11 5.12
C PRO A 56 -4.78 24.85 6.18
N TRP A 57 -3.52 25.19 5.91
CA TRP A 57 -2.69 26.02 6.80
C TRP A 57 -3.15 27.49 6.89
N ILE A 58 -3.89 27.98 5.87
CA ILE A 58 -4.53 29.29 5.93
C ILE A 58 -5.84 29.19 6.71
N LEU A 59 -6.66 28.17 6.43
CA LEU A 59 -7.90 27.91 7.16
C LEU A 59 -7.65 27.76 8.67
N ALA A 60 -6.54 27.15 9.06
CA ALA A 60 -6.16 26.94 10.45
C ALA A 60 -5.84 28.23 11.24
N LYS A 61 -5.64 29.38 10.55
CA LYS A 61 -5.32 30.66 11.22
C LYS A 61 -6.57 31.40 11.71
N ASP A 62 -7.76 31.06 11.24
CA ASP A 62 -9.00 31.73 11.56
C ASP A 62 -10.01 30.72 12.12
N GLU A 63 -10.47 30.94 13.33
CA GLU A 63 -11.44 30.07 14.00
C GLU A 63 -12.78 29.98 13.26
N ASN A 64 -13.18 31.02 12.52
CA ASN A 64 -14.40 31.00 11.70
C ASN A 64 -14.33 29.95 10.58
N ASN A 65 -13.14 29.57 10.14
CA ASN A 65 -12.92 28.56 9.12
C ASN A 65 -12.78 27.12 9.68
N ARG A 66 -12.98 26.93 10.98
CA ARG A 66 -12.78 25.64 11.64
C ARG A 66 -13.65 24.52 11.06
N ALA A 67 -14.92 24.79 10.72
CA ALA A 67 -15.81 23.83 10.10
C ALA A 67 -15.31 23.42 8.70
N ARG A 68 -14.84 24.39 7.91
CA ARG A 68 -14.24 24.13 6.60
C ARG A 68 -12.96 23.33 6.71
N LEU A 69 -12.06 23.71 7.62
CA LEU A 69 -10.84 22.98 7.90
C LEU A 69 -11.11 21.52 8.28
N ALA A 70 -12.07 21.30 9.17
CA ALA A 70 -12.45 19.95 9.60
C ALA A 70 -12.97 19.10 8.41
N THR A 71 -13.75 19.71 7.50
CA THR A 71 -14.21 19.04 6.28
C THR A 71 -13.05 18.66 5.37
N VAL A 72 -12.13 19.60 5.11
CA VAL A 72 -10.95 19.36 4.29
C VAL A 72 -10.08 18.24 4.85
N MET A 73 -9.76 18.30 6.14
CA MET A 73 -8.95 17.28 6.81
C MET A 73 -9.61 15.90 6.78
N TYR A 74 -10.94 15.86 7.00
CA TYR A 74 -11.67 14.60 6.93
C TYR A 74 -11.68 13.99 5.53
N ASN A 75 -11.88 14.79 4.49
CA ASN A 75 -11.83 14.35 3.10
C ASN A 75 -10.45 13.78 2.74
N LEU A 76 -9.37 14.40 3.23
CA LEU A 76 -8.00 13.90 3.05
C LEU A 76 -7.77 12.58 3.79
N LEU A 77 -8.22 12.45 5.04
CA LEU A 77 -8.10 11.21 5.81
C LEU A 77 -8.86 10.04 5.13
N GLU A 78 -10.07 10.27 4.63
CA GLU A 78 -10.82 9.28 3.87
C GLU A 78 -10.11 8.89 2.56
N THR A 79 -9.53 9.85 1.86
CA THR A 79 -8.75 9.60 0.65
C THR A 79 -7.52 8.74 0.95
N ILE A 80 -6.81 9.02 2.05
CA ILE A 80 -5.68 8.22 2.51
C ILE A 80 -6.15 6.81 2.86
N ARG A 81 -7.22 6.68 3.65
CA ARG A 81 -7.75 5.38 4.05
C ARG A 81 -8.05 4.49 2.84
N VAL A 82 -8.82 4.99 1.88
CA VAL A 82 -9.19 4.23 0.68
C VAL A 82 -7.96 3.89 -0.17
N SER A 83 -7.11 4.87 -0.47
CA SER A 83 -5.90 4.65 -1.28
C SER A 83 -4.97 3.62 -0.65
N VAL A 84 -4.75 3.72 0.67
CA VAL A 84 -3.87 2.81 1.41
C VAL A 84 -4.46 1.39 1.52
N SER A 85 -5.80 1.27 1.62
CA SER A 85 -6.46 -0.05 1.59
C SER A 85 -6.18 -0.80 0.29
N LEU A 86 -6.14 -0.09 -0.85
CA LEU A 86 -5.84 -0.67 -2.15
C LEU A 86 -4.34 -0.90 -2.39
N LEU A 87 -3.47 -0.19 -1.69
CA LEU A 87 -2.01 -0.40 -1.73
C LEU A 87 -1.55 -1.56 -0.83
N ARG A 88 -2.40 -2.07 0.05
CA ARG A 88 -2.05 -3.11 1.03
C ARG A 88 -1.42 -4.37 0.42
N PRO A 89 -1.85 -4.89 -0.75
CA PRO A 89 -1.19 -6.04 -1.38
C PRO A 89 0.26 -5.79 -1.81
N PHE A 90 0.66 -4.52 -2.01
CA PHE A 90 1.98 -4.14 -2.52
C PHE A 90 2.95 -3.73 -1.41
N ILE A 91 2.48 -2.99 -0.41
CA ILE A 91 3.30 -2.43 0.68
C ILE A 91 2.62 -2.65 2.05
N PRO A 92 2.35 -3.89 2.47
CA PRO A 92 1.51 -4.20 3.64
C PRO A 92 1.99 -3.53 4.92
N GLU A 93 3.29 -3.58 5.23
CA GLU A 93 3.84 -3.00 6.47
C GLU A 93 3.66 -1.49 6.54
N SER A 94 3.90 -0.79 5.42
CA SER A 94 3.70 0.66 5.35
C SER A 94 2.24 1.03 5.50
N CYS A 95 1.33 0.24 4.91
CA CYS A 95 -0.10 0.45 5.04
C CYS A 95 -0.57 0.34 6.51
N GLU A 96 -0.12 -0.67 7.24
CA GLU A 96 -0.45 -0.83 8.66
C GLU A 96 0.08 0.34 9.52
N LYS A 97 1.26 0.86 9.18
CA LYS A 97 1.81 2.06 9.83
C LYS A 97 0.96 3.30 9.55
N ILE A 98 0.51 3.48 8.29
CA ILE A 98 -0.35 4.60 7.90
C ILE A 98 -1.69 4.52 8.60
N PHE A 99 -2.35 3.35 8.63
CA PHE A 99 -3.62 3.18 9.32
C PHE A 99 -3.54 3.55 10.79
N ARG A 100 -2.50 3.13 11.49
CA ARG A 100 -2.24 3.55 12.88
C ARG A 100 -2.06 5.07 13.01
N GLN A 101 -1.36 5.71 12.06
CA GLN A 101 -1.15 7.15 12.09
C GLN A 101 -2.44 7.94 11.89
N ILE A 102 -3.33 7.51 11.00
CA ILE A 102 -4.62 8.15 10.75
C ILE A 102 -5.71 7.74 11.74
N GLY A 103 -5.42 6.83 12.67
CA GLY A 103 -6.39 6.35 13.67
C GLY A 103 -7.49 5.47 13.08
N ALA A 104 -7.26 4.83 11.92
CA ALA A 104 -8.22 3.92 11.32
C ALA A 104 -8.20 2.57 12.02
N ALA A 105 -9.37 2.05 12.40
CA ALA A 105 -9.51 0.72 12.95
C ALA A 105 -9.49 -0.36 11.84
N PRO A 106 -9.14 -1.62 12.15
CA PRO A 106 -9.11 -2.69 11.15
C PRO A 106 -10.43 -2.85 10.38
N GLU A 107 -11.56 -2.68 11.04
CA GLU A 107 -12.89 -2.72 10.45
C GLU A 107 -13.18 -1.60 9.44
N ASP A 108 -12.46 -0.47 9.52
CA ASP A 108 -12.61 0.67 8.61
C ASP A 108 -11.77 0.52 7.34
N THR A 109 -10.83 -0.45 7.33
CA THR A 109 -9.84 -0.65 6.26
C THR A 109 -10.08 -1.93 5.45
N THR A 110 -11.26 -2.54 5.60
CA THR A 110 -11.65 -3.74 4.84
C THR A 110 -11.92 -3.39 3.38
N TRP A 111 -11.86 -4.42 2.52
CA TRP A 111 -12.18 -4.30 1.10
C TRP A 111 -13.57 -3.68 0.85
N ASP A 112 -14.58 -4.12 1.60
CA ASP A 112 -15.96 -3.62 1.46
C ASP A 112 -16.11 -2.15 1.85
N LYS A 113 -15.18 -1.62 2.64
CA LYS A 113 -15.15 -0.20 3.02
C LYS A 113 -14.37 0.68 2.02
N ALA A 114 -13.65 0.09 1.08
CA ALA A 114 -12.87 0.85 0.11
C ALA A 114 -13.72 1.63 -0.91
N ASN A 115 -14.99 1.26 -1.12
CA ASN A 115 -15.93 2.02 -1.95
C ASN A 115 -16.91 2.90 -1.14
N VAL A 116 -16.68 3.04 0.16
CA VAL A 116 -17.50 3.88 1.04
C VAL A 116 -16.67 5.09 1.44
N PHE A 117 -17.18 6.28 1.15
CA PHE A 117 -16.61 7.53 1.64
C PHE A 117 -17.31 7.94 2.93
N GLY A 118 -16.53 8.20 3.98
CA GLY A 118 -17.10 8.53 5.30
C GLY A 118 -17.16 7.33 6.25
N ALA A 119 -16.32 6.31 6.03
CA ALA A 119 -16.23 5.16 6.91
C ALA A 119 -15.42 5.42 8.19
N LEU A 120 -14.49 6.37 8.18
CA LEU A 120 -13.80 6.78 9.40
C LEU A 120 -14.80 7.44 10.37
N PRO A 121 -14.82 7.01 11.63
CA PRO A 121 -15.69 7.63 12.64
C PRO A 121 -15.32 9.10 12.87
N ALA A 122 -16.32 9.91 13.23
CA ALA A 122 -16.07 11.28 13.65
C ALA A 122 -15.20 11.29 14.91
N GLY A 123 -14.18 12.16 14.97
CA GLY A 123 -13.32 12.30 16.14
C GLY A 123 -12.15 11.33 16.21
N VAL A 124 -11.77 10.69 15.11
CA VAL A 124 -10.50 9.92 15.07
C VAL A 124 -9.33 10.80 15.48
N THR A 125 -8.40 10.22 16.22
CA THR A 125 -7.16 10.89 16.63
C THR A 125 -6.04 10.49 15.68
N VAL A 126 -5.43 11.49 15.06
CA VAL A 126 -4.24 11.29 14.22
C VAL A 126 -3.00 11.26 15.11
N HIS A 127 -2.13 10.29 14.89
CA HIS A 127 -0.92 10.10 15.64
C HIS A 127 0.32 10.43 14.79
N ARG A 128 1.26 11.15 15.39
CA ARG A 128 2.55 11.35 14.75
C ARG A 128 3.34 10.03 14.84
N GLY A 129 3.62 9.43 13.68
CA GLY A 129 4.44 8.24 13.58
C GLY A 129 5.87 8.51 13.09
N GLU A 130 6.60 7.44 12.86
CA GLU A 130 7.90 7.47 12.21
C GLU A 130 7.79 7.85 10.72
N THR A 131 8.89 8.30 10.14
CA THR A 131 8.97 8.54 8.69
C THR A 131 8.83 7.21 7.94
N LEU A 132 7.80 7.09 7.10
CA LEU A 132 7.48 5.83 6.41
C LEU A 132 8.48 5.50 5.30
N PHE A 133 8.93 6.51 4.58
CA PHE A 133 9.86 6.39 3.45
C PHE A 133 11.05 7.34 3.67
N PRO A 134 12.00 6.97 4.55
CA PRO A 134 13.21 7.77 4.76
C PRO A 134 14.05 7.77 3.49
N ARG A 135 14.81 8.85 3.28
CA ARG A 135 15.82 8.84 2.22
C ARG A 135 16.89 7.82 2.56
N ILE A 136 17.17 6.93 1.61
CA ILE A 136 18.21 5.93 1.73
C ILE A 136 19.57 6.63 1.62
N ASP A 137 20.43 6.44 2.63
CA ASP A 137 21.85 6.79 2.56
C ASP A 137 22.59 5.63 1.90
N MET A 138 22.87 5.79 0.59
CA MET A 138 23.47 4.76 -0.23
C MET A 138 24.78 4.23 0.37
N ALA A 139 25.60 5.07 1.01
CA ALA A 139 26.87 4.65 1.58
C ALA A 139 26.68 3.69 2.77
N LYS A 140 25.72 3.99 3.65
CA LYS A 140 25.38 3.14 4.79
C LYS A 140 24.74 1.82 4.36
N GLU A 141 23.80 1.87 3.42
CA GLU A 141 23.13 0.68 2.91
C GLU A 141 24.09 -0.27 2.22
N LEU A 142 25.04 0.25 1.42
CA LEU A 142 26.09 -0.57 0.80
C LEU A 142 26.99 -1.23 1.85
N GLU A 143 27.40 -0.50 2.89
CA GLU A 143 28.17 -1.04 3.99
C GLU A 143 27.42 -2.15 4.75
N GLU A 144 26.14 -1.97 4.99
CA GLU A 144 25.28 -3.00 5.63
C GLU A 144 25.11 -4.23 4.73
N LEU A 145 24.89 -4.04 3.44
CA LEU A 145 24.81 -5.13 2.47
C LEU A 145 26.14 -5.90 2.37
N GLU A 146 27.28 -5.22 2.40
CA GLU A 146 28.60 -5.86 2.42
C GLU A 146 28.80 -6.69 3.70
N LYS A 147 28.38 -6.18 4.86
CA LYS A 147 28.40 -6.92 6.13
C LYS A 147 27.52 -8.17 6.08
N LEU A 148 26.29 -8.04 5.55
CA LEU A 148 25.37 -9.17 5.41
C LEU A 148 25.87 -10.22 4.43
N THR A 149 26.46 -9.80 3.32
CA THR A 149 27.06 -10.72 2.33
C THR A 149 28.33 -11.37 2.86
N ALA A 150 29.15 -10.67 3.66
CA ALA A 150 30.31 -11.23 4.32
C ALA A 150 29.91 -12.28 5.38
N ALA A 151 28.88 -11.97 6.19
CA ALA A 151 28.35 -12.93 7.16
C ALA A 151 27.72 -14.18 6.51
N ARG A 152 27.18 -14.05 5.29
CA ARG A 152 26.64 -15.18 4.52
C ARG A 152 27.72 -16.00 3.80
N LYS A 153 28.93 -15.45 3.68
CA LYS A 153 30.10 -16.11 3.12
C LYS A 153 30.97 -16.84 4.16
N GLU A 154 30.59 -16.83 5.45
CA GLU A 154 31.19 -17.80 6.36
C GLU A 154 30.86 -19.19 5.80
N PRO A 155 31.84 -20.00 5.49
CA PRO A 155 31.60 -21.29 4.88
C PRO A 155 30.74 -22.09 5.86
N VAL A 156 29.55 -22.48 5.41
CA VAL A 156 28.95 -23.70 5.94
C VAL A 156 30.10 -24.68 5.86
N LYS A 157 30.67 -25.09 7.01
CA LYS A 157 31.57 -26.22 7.06
C LYS A 157 30.84 -27.35 6.34
N GLU A 158 31.25 -27.61 5.12
CA GLU A 158 30.98 -28.87 4.49
C GLU A 158 31.58 -29.90 5.48
N GLU A 159 30.73 -30.46 6.32
CA GLU A 159 31.02 -31.75 6.84
C GLU A 159 31.09 -32.65 5.60
N ALA A 160 32.33 -32.89 5.21
CA ALA A 160 32.68 -33.78 4.15
C ALA A 160 32.22 -35.19 4.54
N GLY A 161 30.96 -35.46 4.23
CA GLY A 161 30.49 -36.76 3.89
C GLY A 161 30.44 -36.76 2.36
N GLU A 162 31.54 -37.04 1.74
CA GLU A 162 31.58 -37.49 0.35
C GLU A 162 30.85 -38.84 0.29
N GLU A 163 29.52 -38.80 0.20
CA GLU A 163 28.85 -39.87 -0.49
C GLU A 163 29.14 -39.69 -1.99
N PRO A 164 29.60 -40.73 -2.69
CA PRO A 164 29.87 -40.63 -4.11
C PRO A 164 28.57 -40.23 -4.80
N ARG A 165 28.58 -39.02 -5.39
CA ARG A 165 27.54 -38.62 -6.35
C ARG A 165 27.64 -39.63 -7.47
N GLU A 166 26.65 -40.53 -7.57
CA GLU A 166 26.45 -41.32 -8.77
C GLU A 166 26.42 -40.37 -9.96
N GLU A 167 27.40 -40.43 -10.80
CA GLU A 167 27.41 -39.85 -12.16
C GLU A 167 26.24 -40.54 -12.91
N GLY A 168 25.03 -39.97 -12.82
CA GLY A 168 23.88 -40.60 -13.45
C GLY A 168 22.53 -39.97 -13.21
N ALA A 169 22.44 -38.92 -12.41
CA ALA A 169 21.20 -38.12 -12.43
C ALA A 169 21.15 -37.32 -13.74
N GLY A 170 20.77 -37.98 -14.81
CA GLY A 170 20.65 -37.40 -16.13
C GLY A 170 19.79 -36.14 -16.09
N LEU A 171 20.30 -35.05 -16.65
CA LEU A 171 19.49 -33.88 -16.96
C LEU A 171 18.29 -34.37 -17.77
N ILE A 172 17.08 -34.13 -17.25
CA ILE A 172 15.84 -34.47 -17.96
C ILE A 172 15.75 -33.58 -19.21
N ASP A 173 15.70 -34.19 -20.40
CA ASP A 173 15.49 -33.49 -21.66
C ASP A 173 14.07 -32.91 -21.69
N ILE A 174 13.88 -31.81 -22.41
CA ILE A 174 12.57 -31.17 -22.60
C ILE A 174 11.53 -32.14 -23.15
N THR A 175 11.94 -33.13 -23.94
CA THR A 175 11.07 -34.18 -24.46
C THR A 175 10.66 -35.19 -23.40
N GLU A 176 11.47 -35.40 -22.35
CA GLU A 176 11.13 -36.22 -21.19
C GLU A 176 10.24 -35.47 -20.23
N PHE A 177 10.51 -34.16 -20.03
CA PHE A 177 9.63 -33.30 -19.26
C PHE A 177 8.21 -33.22 -19.85
N GLY A 178 8.09 -33.20 -21.17
CA GLY A 178 6.82 -33.23 -21.88
C GLY A 178 5.98 -34.50 -21.66
N LYS A 179 6.55 -35.57 -21.09
CA LYS A 179 5.84 -36.79 -20.73
C LYS A 179 5.27 -36.76 -19.30
N VAL A 180 5.60 -35.74 -18.52
CA VAL A 180 5.11 -35.57 -17.14
C VAL A 180 3.67 -35.09 -17.18
N GLU A 181 2.75 -35.89 -16.73
CA GLU A 181 1.35 -35.55 -16.60
C GLU A 181 1.10 -34.84 -15.27
N LEU A 182 0.82 -33.54 -15.30
CA LEU A 182 0.46 -32.75 -14.12
C LEU A 182 -1.06 -32.84 -13.90
N ARG A 183 -1.47 -33.34 -12.73
CA ARG A 183 -2.89 -33.43 -12.33
C ARG A 183 -3.14 -32.55 -11.10
N VAL A 184 -4.25 -31.81 -11.14
CA VAL A 184 -4.73 -31.07 -9.98
C VAL A 184 -5.44 -32.07 -9.04
N GLY A 185 -4.98 -32.18 -7.80
CA GLY A 185 -5.59 -32.98 -6.75
C GLY A 185 -6.29 -32.10 -5.72
N LEU A 186 -7.44 -32.57 -5.24
CA LEU A 186 -8.07 -31.98 -4.06
C LEU A 186 -7.45 -32.62 -2.81
N VAL A 187 -6.92 -31.79 -1.92
CA VAL A 187 -6.44 -32.25 -0.61
C VAL A 187 -7.67 -32.31 0.32
N THR A 188 -8.08 -33.50 0.74
CA THR A 188 -9.17 -33.72 1.70
C THR A 188 -8.61 -33.95 3.11
#